data_c0920ece5d0281fe8c939ee59fcacc18
#
_entry.id   c0920ece5d0281fe8c939ee59fcacc18
#
_cell.length_a   1.000
_cell.length_b   1.000
_cell.length_c   1.000
_cell.angle_alpha   90.00
_cell.angle_beta   90.00
_cell.angle_gamma   90.00
#
_symmetry.space_group_name_H-M   'P 1'
#
loop_
_entity.id
_entity.type
_entity.pdbx_description
1 polymer ?
#
loop_
_entity_poly.entity_id
_entity_poly.type
_entity_poly.pdbx_seq_one_letter_code
_entity_poly.pdbx_strand_id
1 'polypeptide(L)'
;MNLKIPLYDIKIKFYFDYDLDKSINKIKKKHNKKKLYKINKIDFDGIVIGEFIPKNKLIYVLIKKTKKGIDVDTLTHEIYHLTTKIMKHNGFKFNKTDEPFAMLNGKLNSMIIGKLIKNGKKLYYPINKKIKIK
;
A
#
# COMPACT_ATOMS: atom_id res chain seq x y z
N MET A 1 10.44 0.91 4.09
CA MET A 1 10.84 0.47 2.74
C MET A 1 10.40 1.52 1.72
N ASN A 2 11.25 1.87 0.82
CA ASN A 2 10.96 2.85 -0.21
C ASN A 2 10.97 2.20 -1.58
N LEU A 3 10.02 2.58 -2.42
CA LEU A 3 9.92 2.14 -3.80
C LEU A 3 9.71 3.35 -4.69
N LYS A 4 10.40 3.41 -5.83
CA LYS A 4 10.22 4.45 -6.81
C LYS A 4 9.70 3.85 -8.11
N ILE A 5 8.67 4.46 -8.68
CA ILE A 5 8.14 4.06 -9.97
C ILE A 5 8.50 5.15 -10.99
N PRO A 6 9.58 4.95 -11.79
CA PRO A 6 10.09 6.01 -12.65
C PRO A 6 9.09 6.50 -13.70
N LEU A 7 8.31 5.57 -14.29
CA LEU A 7 7.34 5.90 -15.33
C LEU A 7 6.30 6.92 -14.87
N TYR A 8 5.90 6.89 -13.60
CA TYR A 8 4.90 7.81 -13.06
C TYR A 8 5.52 8.87 -12.15
N ASP A 9 6.83 8.85 -11.97
CA ASP A 9 7.57 9.76 -11.09
C ASP A 9 6.96 9.82 -9.69
N ILE A 10 6.61 8.66 -9.15
CA ILE A 10 5.98 8.53 -7.84
C ILE A 10 6.89 7.73 -6.93
N LYS A 11 7.04 8.22 -5.70
CA LYS A 11 7.70 7.50 -4.62
C LYS A 11 6.65 6.87 -3.72
N ILE A 12 6.89 5.64 -3.34
CA ILE A 12 6.02 4.90 -2.43
C ILE A 12 6.82 4.57 -1.17
N LYS A 13 6.30 4.95 -0.03
CA LYS A 13 6.91 4.65 1.25
C LYS A 13 6.03 3.70 2.04
N PHE A 14 6.60 2.56 2.42
CA PHE A 14 5.93 1.52 3.18
C PHE A 14 6.32 1.59 4.64
N TYR A 15 5.32 1.49 5.51
CA TYR A 15 5.53 1.27 6.94
C TYR A 15 4.89 -0.05 7.33
N PHE A 16 5.66 -0.88 8.03
CA PHE A 16 5.21 -2.16 8.56
C PHE A 16 5.36 -2.12 10.07
N ASP A 17 4.29 -1.83 10.77
CA ASP A 17 4.29 -1.71 12.22
C ASP A 17 3.26 -2.65 12.84
N TYR A 18 3.48 -3.04 14.09
CA TYR A 18 2.48 -3.80 14.85
C TYR A 18 1.25 -2.96 15.18
N ASP A 19 1.41 -1.65 15.20
CA ASP A 19 0.38 -0.67 15.47
C ASP A 19 0.42 0.42 14.41
N LEU A 20 -0.62 0.51 13.58
CA LEU A 20 -0.70 1.50 12.51
C LEU A 20 -0.83 2.93 13.01
N ASP A 21 -1.36 3.14 14.23
CA ASP A 21 -1.42 4.47 14.82
C ASP A 21 -0.03 5.08 14.98
N LYS A 22 0.97 4.25 15.30
CA LYS A 22 2.37 4.71 15.34
C LYS A 22 2.87 5.18 13.99
N SER A 23 2.56 4.44 12.93
CA SER A 23 2.93 4.81 11.56
C SER A 23 2.29 6.15 11.17
N ILE A 24 1.01 6.32 11.48
CA ILE A 24 0.28 7.56 11.18
C ILE A 24 0.86 8.72 11.93
N ASN A 25 1.20 8.55 13.20
CA ASN A 25 1.79 9.62 14.00
C ASN A 25 3.15 10.06 13.45
N LYS A 26 3.96 9.12 12.95
CA LYS A 26 5.22 9.44 12.27
C LYS A 26 4.98 10.30 11.03
N ILE A 27 3.96 9.96 10.24
CA ILE A 27 3.60 10.71 9.03
C ILE A 27 3.07 12.09 9.39
N LYS A 28 2.19 12.19 10.40
CA LYS A 28 1.66 13.46 10.88
C LYS A 28 2.77 14.42 11.33
N LYS A 29 3.72 13.92 12.09
CA LYS A 29 4.88 14.71 12.53
C LYS A 29 5.71 15.21 11.36
N LYS A 30 5.96 14.36 10.37
CA LYS A 30 6.78 14.69 9.22
C LYS A 30 6.16 15.77 8.35
N HIS A 31 4.84 15.77 8.19
CA HIS A 31 4.15 16.67 7.27
C HIS A 31 3.42 17.82 7.96
N ASN A 32 3.27 17.79 9.28
CA ASN A 32 2.59 18.83 10.06
C ASN A 32 1.26 19.28 9.42
N LYS A 33 0.45 18.34 8.94
CA LYS A 33 -0.75 18.65 8.16
C LYS A 33 -2.04 18.27 8.84
N LYS A 34 -2.95 19.25 8.94
CA LYS A 34 -4.30 19.10 9.47
C LYS A 34 -5.15 18.06 8.73
N LYS A 35 -4.86 17.79 7.43
CA LYS A 35 -5.61 16.83 6.62
C LYS A 35 -5.53 15.39 7.14
N LEU A 36 -4.46 15.04 7.84
CA LEU A 36 -4.29 13.71 8.43
C LEU A 36 -5.05 13.53 9.73
N TYR A 37 -5.57 14.58 10.32
CA TYR A 37 -6.36 14.49 11.54
C TYR A 37 -7.70 13.75 11.34
N LYS A 38 -8.16 13.60 10.11
CA LYS A 38 -9.35 12.83 9.79
C LYS A 38 -9.14 11.32 9.94
N ILE A 39 -7.88 10.87 9.99
CA ILE A 39 -7.54 9.47 10.20
C ILE A 39 -7.24 9.28 11.68
N ASN A 40 -8.28 9.32 12.51
CA ASN A 40 -8.12 9.32 13.97
C ASN A 40 -7.99 7.94 14.57
N LYS A 41 -8.53 6.93 13.94
CA LYS A 41 -8.48 5.57 14.45
C LYS A 41 -8.57 4.60 13.28
N ILE A 42 -7.58 3.73 13.16
CA ILE A 42 -7.56 2.75 12.10
C ILE A 42 -7.99 1.41 12.68
N ASP A 43 -9.18 0.97 12.29
CA ASP A 43 -9.68 -0.37 12.58
C ASP A 43 -9.29 -1.35 11.47
N PHE A 44 -8.35 -0.95 10.59
CA PHE A 44 -7.92 -1.73 9.43
C PHE A 44 -6.53 -2.29 9.63
N ASP A 45 -6.22 -3.38 8.94
CA ASP A 45 -4.88 -3.98 8.92
C ASP A 45 -3.94 -3.30 7.93
N GLY A 46 -4.47 -2.40 7.11
CA GLY A 46 -3.68 -1.62 6.16
C GLY A 46 -4.42 -0.40 5.64
N ILE A 47 -3.67 0.55 5.11
CA ILE A 47 -4.21 1.74 4.46
C ILE A 47 -3.22 2.31 3.46
N VAL A 48 -3.75 2.86 2.37
CA VAL A 48 -2.98 3.62 1.38
C VAL A 48 -3.36 5.09 1.48
N ILE A 49 -2.36 5.94 1.74
CA ILE A 49 -2.56 7.39 1.84
C ILE A 49 -1.96 8.03 0.60
N GLY A 50 -2.83 8.46 -0.31
CA GLY A 50 -2.43 9.08 -1.57
C GLY A 50 -2.61 10.60 -1.61
N GLU A 51 -2.90 11.23 -0.47
CA GLU A 51 -3.19 12.66 -0.40
C GLU A 51 -1.98 13.55 -0.74
N PHE A 52 -0.77 12.96 -0.68
CA PHE A 52 0.46 13.69 -0.95
C PHE A 52 0.92 13.57 -2.41
N ILE A 53 0.22 12.80 -3.25
CA ILE A 53 0.65 12.54 -4.62
C ILE A 53 0.83 13.83 -5.43
N PRO A 54 -0.15 14.75 -5.48
CA PRO A 54 -0.02 15.92 -6.34
C PRO A 54 1.11 16.85 -5.91
N LYS A 55 1.34 16.99 -4.62
CA LYS A 55 2.28 17.98 -4.06
C LYS A 55 3.70 17.42 -3.94
N ASN A 56 3.85 16.21 -3.39
CA ASN A 56 5.14 15.64 -3.06
C ASN A 56 5.48 14.41 -3.91
N LYS A 57 4.58 14.01 -4.81
CA LYS A 57 4.69 12.78 -5.61
C LYS A 57 5.00 11.57 -4.74
N LEU A 58 4.30 11.49 -3.62
CA LEU A 58 4.56 10.53 -2.57
C LEU A 58 3.26 9.86 -2.12
N ILE A 59 3.29 8.55 -2.03
CA ILE A 59 2.20 7.74 -1.48
C ILE A 59 2.73 6.95 -0.29
N TYR A 60 1.96 6.89 0.78
CA TYR A 60 2.24 6.05 1.91
C TYR A 60 1.38 4.80 1.88
N VAL A 61 2.01 3.66 2.12
CA VAL A 61 1.31 2.38 2.31
C VAL A 61 1.66 1.88 3.70
N LEU A 62 0.65 1.73 4.54
CA LEU A 62 0.80 1.25 5.91
C LEU A 62 0.20 -0.14 6.02
N ILE A 63 0.96 -1.07 6.52
CA ILE A 63 0.52 -2.46 6.69
C ILE A 63 0.87 -2.93 8.09
N LYS A 64 -0.14 -3.41 8.78
CA LYS A 64 0.04 -3.99 10.10
C LYS A 64 0.75 -5.33 9.99
N LYS A 65 1.85 -5.47 10.71
CA LYS A 65 2.54 -6.76 10.79
C LYS A 65 2.17 -7.51 12.07
N THR A 66 2.30 -8.81 12.03
CA THR A 66 2.05 -9.68 13.16
C THR A 66 3.32 -10.45 13.51
N LYS A 67 3.28 -11.26 14.58
CA LYS A 67 4.39 -12.15 14.93
C LYS A 67 4.71 -13.13 13.82
N LYS A 68 3.73 -13.48 12.98
CA LYS A 68 3.92 -14.36 11.82
C LYS A 68 4.55 -13.64 10.64
N GLY A 69 4.62 -12.30 10.67
CA GLY A 69 5.14 -11.49 9.59
C GLY A 69 4.06 -10.62 8.95
N ILE A 70 4.19 -10.42 7.65
CA ILE A 70 3.27 -9.63 6.84
C ILE A 70 2.27 -10.57 6.17
N ASP A 71 0.99 -10.30 6.40
CA ASP A 71 -0.11 -11.03 5.78
C ASP A 71 -0.18 -10.69 4.29
N VAL A 72 -0.06 -11.69 3.43
CA VAL A 72 -0.07 -11.49 1.98
C VAL A 72 -1.43 -11.01 1.48
N ASP A 73 -2.53 -11.46 2.09
CA ASP A 73 -3.87 -10.99 1.68
C ASP A 73 -4.03 -9.49 1.96
N THR A 74 -3.59 -9.03 3.13
CA THR A 74 -3.59 -7.60 3.46
C THR A 74 -2.69 -6.82 2.52
N LEU A 75 -1.50 -7.32 2.25
CA LEU A 75 -0.54 -6.68 1.36
C LEU A 75 -1.11 -6.52 -0.05
N THR A 76 -1.65 -7.59 -0.62
CA THR A 76 -2.19 -7.55 -1.99
C THR A 76 -3.43 -6.67 -2.08
N HIS A 77 -4.26 -6.65 -1.03
CA HIS A 77 -5.41 -5.73 -0.93
C HIS A 77 -4.95 -4.27 -1.00
N GLU A 78 -3.92 -3.92 -0.24
CA GLU A 78 -3.40 -2.55 -0.23
C GLU A 78 -2.67 -2.20 -1.53
N ILE A 79 -2.01 -3.16 -2.17
CA ILE A 79 -1.42 -2.95 -3.50
C ILE A 79 -2.49 -2.65 -4.54
N TYR A 80 -3.66 -3.26 -4.44
CA TYR A 80 -4.81 -2.93 -5.30
C TYR A 80 -5.20 -1.45 -5.15
N HIS A 81 -5.35 -0.98 -3.91
CA HIS A 81 -5.66 0.43 -3.65
C HIS A 81 -4.55 1.37 -4.14
N LEU A 82 -3.30 0.97 -3.96
CA LEU A 82 -2.15 1.71 -4.46
C LEU A 82 -2.21 1.86 -5.97
N THR A 83 -2.47 0.76 -6.68
CA THR A 83 -2.62 0.76 -8.14
C THR A 83 -3.73 1.71 -8.57
N THR A 84 -4.87 1.64 -7.89
CA THR A 84 -6.01 2.53 -8.14
C THR A 84 -5.63 4.00 -8.02
N LYS A 85 -4.92 4.37 -6.96
CA LYS A 85 -4.52 5.76 -6.71
C LYS A 85 -3.52 6.25 -7.76
N ILE A 86 -2.57 5.43 -8.15
CA ILE A 86 -1.61 5.77 -9.19
C ILE A 86 -2.32 5.99 -10.54
N MET A 87 -3.22 5.09 -10.89
CA MET A 87 -3.96 5.18 -12.15
C MET A 87 -4.85 6.44 -12.18
N LYS A 88 -5.59 6.71 -11.13
CA LYS A 88 -6.42 7.91 -11.02
C LYS A 88 -5.60 9.20 -11.13
N HIS A 89 -4.46 9.24 -10.44
CA HIS A 89 -3.58 10.40 -10.49
C HIS A 89 -3.09 10.68 -11.92
N ASN A 90 -2.90 9.64 -12.73
CA ASN A 90 -2.46 9.75 -14.10
C ASN A 90 -3.63 9.87 -15.11
N GLY A 91 -4.85 10.10 -14.64
CA GLY A 91 -6.00 10.40 -15.48
C GLY A 91 -6.68 9.20 -16.12
N PHE A 92 -6.38 7.98 -15.69
CA PHE A 92 -7.03 6.79 -16.24
C PHE A 92 -8.44 6.61 -15.70
N LYS A 93 -9.35 6.22 -16.57
CA LYS A 93 -10.74 5.89 -16.23
C LYS A 93 -10.91 4.38 -16.11
N PHE A 94 -11.44 3.91 -14.99
CA PHE A 94 -11.53 2.49 -14.66
C PHE A 94 -12.30 1.63 -15.65
N ASN A 95 -13.38 2.17 -16.23
CA ASN A 95 -14.24 1.42 -17.15
C ASN A 95 -13.61 1.15 -18.52
N LYS A 96 -12.44 1.71 -18.80
CA LYS A 96 -11.77 1.57 -20.11
C LYS A 96 -10.30 1.14 -20.00
N THR A 97 -9.84 0.76 -18.82
CA THR A 97 -8.41 0.58 -18.53
C THR A 97 -8.11 -0.71 -17.77
N ASP A 98 -8.89 -1.78 -18.02
CA ASP A 98 -8.69 -3.06 -17.32
C ASP A 98 -7.31 -3.63 -17.56
N GLU A 99 -6.84 -3.63 -18.80
CA GLU A 99 -5.52 -4.18 -19.12
C GLU A 99 -4.38 -3.37 -18.54
N PRO A 100 -4.30 -2.04 -18.72
CA PRO A 100 -3.27 -1.24 -18.05
C PRO A 100 -3.30 -1.37 -16.54
N PHE A 101 -4.47 -1.45 -15.93
CA PHE A 101 -4.60 -1.65 -14.49
C PHE A 101 -4.02 -3.02 -14.08
N ALA A 102 -4.42 -4.07 -14.77
CA ALA A 102 -3.94 -5.43 -14.47
C ALA A 102 -2.43 -5.54 -14.61
N MET A 103 -1.86 -4.95 -15.64
CA MET A 103 -0.41 -4.93 -15.88
C MET A 103 0.32 -4.21 -14.74
N LEU A 104 -0.12 -3.01 -14.37
CA LEU A 104 0.50 -2.25 -13.29
C LEU A 104 0.33 -2.96 -11.95
N ASN A 105 -0.85 -3.46 -11.66
CA ASN A 105 -1.12 -4.17 -10.41
C ASN A 105 -0.25 -5.42 -10.29
N GLY A 106 -0.13 -6.21 -11.33
CA GLY A 106 0.73 -7.39 -11.36
C GLY A 106 2.20 -7.03 -11.17
N LYS A 107 2.66 -6.00 -11.84
CA LYS A 107 4.05 -5.53 -11.72
C LYS A 107 4.36 -5.02 -10.31
N LEU A 108 3.46 -4.24 -9.72
CA LEU A 108 3.63 -3.75 -8.35
C LEU A 108 3.66 -4.90 -7.34
N ASN A 109 2.78 -5.89 -7.49
CA ASN A 109 2.82 -7.08 -6.64
C ASN A 109 4.18 -7.77 -6.71
N SER A 110 4.67 -8.04 -7.91
CA SER A 110 5.97 -8.69 -8.10
C SER A 110 7.12 -7.89 -7.52
N MET A 111 7.16 -6.60 -7.79
CA MET A 111 8.24 -5.72 -7.30
C MET A 111 8.23 -5.61 -5.78
N ILE A 112 7.06 -5.40 -5.18
CA ILE A 112 6.94 -5.19 -3.74
C ILE A 112 7.24 -6.49 -3.00
N ILE A 113 6.64 -7.60 -3.40
CA ILE A 113 6.87 -8.90 -2.78
C ILE A 113 8.33 -9.31 -2.94
N GLY A 114 8.89 -9.16 -4.13
CA GLY A 114 10.30 -9.46 -4.39
C GLY A 114 11.24 -8.65 -3.52
N LYS A 115 10.97 -7.36 -3.36
CA LYS A 115 11.79 -6.49 -2.51
C LYS A 115 11.67 -6.85 -1.02
N LEU A 116 10.48 -7.20 -0.56
CA LEU A 116 10.28 -7.64 0.82
C LEU A 116 11.06 -8.92 1.12
N ILE A 117 10.98 -9.90 0.23
CA ILE A 117 11.73 -11.16 0.36
C ILE A 117 13.24 -10.89 0.37
N LYS A 118 13.72 -10.06 -0.54
CA LYS A 118 15.13 -9.68 -0.62
C LYS A 118 15.62 -9.01 0.66
N ASN A 119 14.76 -8.22 1.32
CA ASN A 119 15.07 -7.55 2.58
C ASN A 119 14.89 -8.45 3.81
N GLY A 120 14.63 -9.74 3.62
CA GLY A 120 14.46 -10.70 4.72
C GLY A 120 13.15 -10.55 5.47
N LYS A 121 12.17 -9.89 4.91
CA LYS A 121 10.85 -9.77 5.54
C LYS A 121 10.08 -11.08 5.43
N LYS A 122 9.46 -11.47 6.54
CA LYS A 122 8.68 -12.68 6.59
C LYS A 122 7.26 -12.42 6.10
N LEU A 123 6.83 -13.19 5.09
CA LEU A 123 5.49 -13.15 4.55
C LEU A 123 4.77 -14.43 4.94
N TYR A 124 3.46 -14.35 5.15
CA TYR A 124 2.65 -15.54 5.37
C TYR A 124 1.30 -15.40 4.68
N TYR A 125 0.73 -16.53 4.31
CA TYR A 125 -0.62 -16.62 3.76
C TYR A 125 -1.55 -17.07 4.88
N PRO A 126 -2.57 -16.25 5.25
CA PRO A 126 -3.54 -16.71 6.23
C PRO A 126 -4.34 -17.85 5.63
N ILE A 127 -4.41 -18.95 6.36
CA ILE A 127 -5.23 -20.08 5.94
C ILE A 127 -6.68 -19.74 6.22
N ASN A 128 -7.40 -19.27 5.22
CA ASN A 128 -8.80 -19.03 5.35
C ASN A 128 -9.60 -20.29 5.07
N LYS A 129 -9.94 -21.00 6.13
CA LYS A 129 -10.70 -22.26 6.06
C LYS A 129 -12.14 -22.08 5.58
N LYS A 130 -12.59 -20.85 5.37
CA LYS A 130 -13.97 -20.54 4.98
C LYS A 130 -14.16 -20.38 3.48
N ILE A 131 -13.09 -20.32 2.70
CA ILE A 131 -13.21 -20.25 1.24
C ILE A 131 -13.42 -21.65 0.70
N LYS A 132 -14.66 -21.91 0.29
CA LYS A 132 -14.98 -23.15 -0.45
C LYS A 132 -14.84 -22.86 -1.93
N ILE A 133 -13.83 -23.44 -2.55
CA ILE A 133 -13.70 -23.44 -4.00
C ILE A 133 -14.64 -24.50 -4.54
N LYS A 134 -15.67 -24.06 -5.23
CA LYS A 134 -16.56 -24.96 -5.94
C LYS A 134 -16.01 -25.22 -7.33
#